data_08938a9b4f9c0263efc8cb8dbd2f3968
#
_entry.id   08938a9b4f9c0263efc8cb8dbd2f3968
#
_cell.length_a   1.000
_cell.length_b   1.000
_cell.length_c   1.000
_cell.angle_alpha   90.00
_cell.angle_beta   90.00
_cell.angle_gamma   90.00
#
_symmetry.space_group_name_H-M   'P 1'
#
loop_
_entity.id
_entity.type
_entity.pdbx_description
1 polymer ?
#
loop_
_entity_poly.entity_id
_entity_poly.type
_entity_poly.pdbx_seq_one_letter_code
_entity_poly.pdbx_strand_id
1 'polypeptide(L)'
;MLSLNRTSLYYKPRPSSEWDLQLNRLIDITYTKHPEFGYRRITAWLDSYYGFHVDNKTVLSRMQAMGIQAVYPRQNTSKANPANKVYPYLLKGVQAAFPDHVWSIDITYIPIQKSWLYLTAIIDWYSRYVLAWEIDDTLEIKFVLDTCKKALGSSVPEIMNSDQGSHFTSPRYTELFLEAGSKISMDHRGRAYDNIFIERFWRSLKYEDIYLKDYSYPREARKGIREYMEFYNNERPHQSLGYKTPSQIYHEGKDRSFLP
;
A
#
# COMPACT_ATOMS: atom_id res chain seq x y z
N MET A 1 25.90 -38.10 -22.46
CA MET A 1 26.91 -38.45 -21.41
C MET A 1 26.70 -37.48 -20.25
N LEU A 2 26.38 -38.01 -19.07
CA LEU A 2 26.32 -37.18 -17.86
C LEU A 2 27.79 -36.92 -17.44
N SER A 3 28.20 -35.65 -17.47
CA SER A 3 29.52 -35.18 -17.01
C SER A 3 29.62 -35.15 -15.49
N LEU A 4 29.43 -36.29 -14.85
CA LEU A 4 29.61 -36.43 -13.41
C LEU A 4 31.10 -36.61 -13.10
N ASN A 5 31.61 -35.81 -12.17
CA ASN A 5 32.98 -35.92 -11.69
C ASN A 5 33.14 -37.26 -10.96
N ARG A 6 34.15 -38.06 -11.36
CA ARG A 6 34.41 -39.41 -10.82
C ARG A 6 34.62 -39.41 -9.29
N THR A 7 35.17 -38.34 -8.75
CA THR A 7 35.36 -38.17 -7.29
C THR A 7 34.05 -38.04 -6.52
N SER A 8 32.99 -37.48 -7.14
CA SER A 8 31.68 -37.35 -6.50
C SER A 8 30.96 -38.69 -6.30
N LEU A 9 31.29 -39.72 -7.11
CA LEU A 9 30.72 -41.04 -6.99
C LEU A 9 31.22 -41.81 -5.76
N TYR A 10 32.39 -41.47 -5.24
CA TYR A 10 33.03 -42.11 -4.09
C TYR A 10 32.94 -41.27 -2.81
N TYR A 11 32.27 -40.09 -2.88
CA TYR A 11 32.11 -39.24 -1.71
C TYR A 11 31.16 -39.88 -0.70
N LYS A 12 31.70 -40.25 0.47
CA LYS A 12 30.91 -40.67 1.62
C LYS A 12 30.70 -39.43 2.51
N PRO A 13 29.45 -39.02 2.76
CA PRO A 13 29.18 -37.93 3.69
C PRO A 13 29.82 -38.20 5.05
N ARG A 14 30.51 -37.20 5.58
CA ARG A 14 31.06 -37.27 6.93
C ARG A 14 29.89 -37.29 7.93
N PRO A 15 29.86 -38.22 8.90
CA PRO A 15 28.81 -38.23 9.90
C PRO A 15 28.83 -36.90 10.67
N SER A 16 27.65 -36.37 10.98
CA SER A 16 27.51 -35.13 11.78
C SER A 16 28.11 -35.35 13.16
N SER A 17 28.94 -34.42 13.63
CA SER A 17 29.49 -34.46 14.98
C SER A 17 28.38 -34.19 16.01
N GLU A 18 28.61 -34.60 17.24
CA GLU A 18 27.69 -34.32 18.36
C GLU A 18 27.43 -32.80 18.51
N TRP A 19 28.46 -32.00 18.33
CA TRP A 19 28.37 -30.53 18.29
C TRP A 19 27.43 -30.02 17.15
N ASP A 20 27.54 -30.62 15.95
CA ASP A 20 26.67 -30.30 14.82
C ASP A 20 25.21 -30.62 15.11
N LEU A 21 24.94 -31.76 15.72
CA LEU A 21 23.59 -32.19 16.11
C LEU A 21 22.99 -31.25 17.17
N GLN A 22 23.80 -30.87 18.16
CA GLN A 22 23.38 -29.93 19.20
C GLN A 22 23.08 -28.57 18.60
N LEU A 23 23.93 -28.03 17.73
CA LEU A 23 23.71 -26.75 17.04
C LEU A 23 22.42 -26.80 16.21
N ASN A 24 22.23 -27.82 15.42
CA ASN A 24 21.01 -27.98 14.61
C ASN A 24 19.76 -28.01 15.49
N ARG A 25 19.77 -28.71 16.61
CA ARG A 25 18.67 -28.78 17.58
C ARG A 25 18.36 -27.42 18.17
N LEU A 26 19.37 -26.63 18.55
CA LEU A 26 19.18 -25.29 19.11
C LEU A 26 18.66 -24.30 18.08
N ILE A 27 19.11 -24.41 16.82
CA ILE A 27 18.56 -23.61 15.71
C ILE A 27 17.08 -23.95 15.49
N ASP A 28 16.72 -25.25 15.47
CA ASP A 28 15.35 -25.70 15.24
C ASP A 28 14.40 -25.23 16.35
N ILE A 29 14.79 -25.39 17.61
CA ILE A 29 14.01 -24.90 18.76
C ILE A 29 13.81 -23.38 18.69
N THR A 30 14.87 -22.63 18.37
CA THR A 30 14.81 -21.17 18.27
C THR A 30 13.92 -20.75 17.13
N TYR A 31 14.04 -21.37 15.96
CA TYR A 31 13.21 -21.08 14.80
C TYR A 31 11.74 -21.45 14.99
N THR A 32 11.46 -22.57 15.62
CA THR A 32 10.08 -22.97 15.94
C THR A 32 9.38 -21.94 16.84
N LYS A 33 10.13 -21.35 17.77
CA LYS A 33 9.62 -20.30 18.66
C LYS A 33 9.56 -18.92 18.00
N HIS A 34 10.49 -18.62 17.09
CA HIS A 34 10.68 -17.33 16.44
C HIS A 34 10.94 -17.51 14.94
N PRO A 35 9.92 -17.89 14.14
CA PRO A 35 10.09 -18.18 12.72
C PRO A 35 10.47 -16.94 11.89
N GLU A 36 10.29 -15.73 12.42
CA GLU A 36 10.72 -14.46 11.82
C GLU A 36 12.21 -14.15 12.00
N PHE A 37 12.97 -14.99 12.77
CA PHE A 37 14.40 -14.75 12.98
C PHE A 37 15.22 -15.24 11.81
N GLY A 38 15.99 -14.33 11.18
CA GLY A 38 17.06 -14.69 10.25
C GLY A 38 18.33 -15.14 10.99
N TYR A 39 19.27 -15.71 10.25
CA TYR A 39 20.50 -16.27 10.80
C TYR A 39 21.23 -15.35 11.80
N ARG A 40 21.28 -14.04 11.58
CA ARG A 40 21.95 -13.08 12.50
C ARG A 40 21.26 -13.01 13.85
N ARG A 41 19.91 -13.00 13.88
CA ARG A 41 19.15 -13.00 15.14
C ARG A 41 19.25 -14.35 15.84
N ILE A 42 19.22 -15.45 15.10
CA ILE A 42 19.42 -16.80 15.65
C ILE A 42 20.82 -16.90 16.26
N THR A 43 21.87 -16.43 15.58
CA THR A 43 23.23 -16.42 16.13
C THR A 43 23.30 -15.66 17.46
N ALA A 44 22.75 -14.44 17.50
CA ALA A 44 22.72 -13.63 18.73
C ALA A 44 21.91 -14.30 19.84
N TRP A 45 20.82 -14.97 19.50
CA TRP A 45 19.98 -15.70 20.46
C TRP A 45 20.70 -16.93 21.03
N LEU A 46 21.40 -17.71 20.18
CA LEU A 46 22.23 -18.85 20.61
C LEU A 46 23.29 -18.43 21.61
N ASP A 47 23.96 -17.32 21.34
CA ASP A 47 24.97 -16.76 22.23
C ASP A 47 24.34 -16.28 23.56
N SER A 48 23.34 -15.40 23.51
CA SER A 48 22.78 -14.74 24.69
C SER A 48 21.92 -15.66 25.57
N TYR A 49 21.21 -16.64 24.98
CA TYR A 49 20.22 -17.43 25.69
C TYR A 49 20.71 -18.82 26.07
N TYR A 50 21.59 -19.39 25.23
CA TYR A 50 22.12 -20.74 25.45
C TYR A 50 23.62 -20.75 25.77
N GLY A 51 24.30 -19.60 25.72
CA GLY A 51 25.77 -19.50 25.88
C GLY A 51 26.52 -20.25 24.77
N PHE A 52 25.87 -20.46 23.60
CA PHE A 52 26.41 -21.25 22.51
C PHE A 52 27.03 -20.34 21.46
N HIS A 53 28.35 -20.12 21.55
CA HIS A 53 29.10 -19.23 20.67
C HIS A 53 29.34 -19.87 19.31
N VAL A 54 28.82 -19.26 18.25
CA VAL A 54 28.95 -19.73 16.88
C VAL A 54 28.94 -18.51 15.92
N ASP A 55 29.62 -18.61 14.80
CA ASP A 55 29.64 -17.54 13.82
C ASP A 55 28.40 -17.54 12.91
N ASN A 56 28.10 -16.37 12.35
CA ASN A 56 26.94 -16.16 11.49
C ASN A 56 26.93 -17.04 10.23
N LYS A 57 28.10 -17.35 9.67
CA LYS A 57 28.20 -18.15 8.43
C LYS A 57 27.84 -19.62 8.70
N THR A 58 28.30 -20.12 9.85
CA THR A 58 27.96 -21.49 10.29
C THR A 58 26.46 -21.63 10.52
N VAL A 59 25.83 -20.68 11.24
CA VAL A 59 24.35 -20.70 11.43
C VAL A 59 23.63 -20.62 10.10
N LEU A 60 24.04 -19.74 9.18
CA LEU A 60 23.44 -19.64 7.85
C LEU A 60 23.55 -20.95 7.07
N SER A 61 24.73 -21.57 7.05
CA SER A 61 24.96 -22.85 6.38
C SER A 61 24.08 -23.96 6.96
N ARG A 62 23.91 -24.02 8.30
CA ARG A 62 23.04 -25.00 8.95
C ARG A 62 21.57 -24.76 8.65
N MET A 63 21.10 -23.52 8.70
CA MET A 63 19.73 -23.17 8.31
C MET A 63 19.44 -23.59 6.87
N GLN A 64 20.35 -23.33 5.94
CA GLN A 64 20.23 -23.77 4.54
C GLN A 64 20.17 -25.29 4.41
N ALA A 65 21.06 -26.02 5.10
CA ALA A 65 21.07 -27.47 5.10
C ALA A 65 19.78 -28.10 5.68
N MET A 66 19.14 -27.42 6.64
CA MET A 66 17.87 -27.81 7.27
C MET A 66 16.65 -27.33 6.48
N GLY A 67 16.82 -26.55 5.40
CA GLY A 67 15.72 -25.94 4.64
C GLY A 67 14.97 -24.84 5.40
N ILE A 68 15.58 -24.25 6.42
CA ILE A 68 14.98 -23.23 7.29
C ILE A 68 15.27 -21.84 6.75
N GLN A 69 14.24 -21.02 6.60
CA GLN A 69 14.33 -19.61 6.22
C GLN A 69 13.41 -18.76 7.09
N ALA A 70 13.86 -17.54 7.43
CA ALA A 70 13.02 -16.60 8.16
C ALA A 70 11.70 -16.33 7.41
N VAL A 71 10.59 -16.42 8.13
CA VAL A 71 9.27 -16.07 7.61
C VAL A 71 9.12 -14.55 7.63
N TYR A 72 9.09 -13.94 6.47
CA TYR A 72 8.81 -12.53 6.30
C TYR A 72 7.97 -12.29 5.05
N PRO A 73 7.18 -11.22 4.99
CA PRO A 73 6.42 -10.89 3.79
C PRO A 73 7.37 -10.78 2.60
N ARG A 74 7.10 -11.53 1.54
CA ARG A 74 7.88 -11.42 0.30
C ARG A 74 7.70 -10.03 -0.29
N GLN A 75 8.78 -9.44 -0.78
CA GLN A 75 8.70 -8.21 -1.56
C GLN A 75 7.79 -8.42 -2.77
N ASN A 76 6.98 -7.41 -3.06
CA ASN A 76 6.08 -7.46 -4.20
C ASN A 76 6.90 -7.62 -5.49
N THR A 77 6.73 -8.74 -6.17
CA THR A 77 7.49 -9.11 -7.37
C THR A 77 6.84 -8.59 -8.64
N SER A 78 5.91 -7.65 -8.55
CA SER A 78 5.30 -7.01 -9.72
C SER A 78 6.39 -6.39 -10.59
N LYS A 79 6.65 -6.98 -11.76
CA LYS A 79 7.56 -6.41 -12.74
C LYS A 79 6.93 -5.13 -13.29
N ALA A 80 7.67 -4.02 -13.24
CA ALA A 80 7.23 -2.78 -13.90
C ALA A 80 7.01 -3.06 -15.39
N ASN A 81 5.84 -2.67 -15.92
CA ASN A 81 5.60 -2.74 -17.35
C ASN A 81 6.39 -1.62 -18.03
N PRO A 82 7.30 -1.93 -18.98
CA PRO A 82 8.10 -0.91 -19.69
C PRO A 82 7.24 0.13 -20.45
N ALA A 83 6.01 -0.20 -20.79
CA ALA A 83 5.06 0.71 -21.43
C ALA A 83 4.47 1.75 -20.47
N ASN A 84 4.63 1.56 -19.16
CA ASN A 84 4.08 2.47 -18.16
C ASN A 84 4.99 3.69 -18.00
N LYS A 85 4.43 4.86 -18.26
CA LYS A 85 5.14 6.14 -18.11
C LYS A 85 4.97 6.68 -16.70
N VAL A 86 6.10 7.03 -16.05
CA VAL A 86 6.10 7.75 -14.77
C VAL A 86 6.19 9.25 -15.09
N TYR A 87 5.26 10.02 -14.51
CA TYR A 87 5.21 11.46 -14.67
C TYR A 87 5.96 12.17 -13.52
N PRO A 88 6.49 13.39 -13.75
CA PRO A 88 7.21 14.12 -12.73
C PRO A 88 6.26 14.57 -11.59
N TYR A 89 6.81 14.73 -10.39
CA TYR A 89 6.08 15.30 -9.26
C TYR A 89 5.98 16.83 -9.41
N LEU A 90 4.76 17.35 -9.51
CA LEU A 90 4.50 18.75 -9.78
C LEU A 90 4.14 19.56 -8.52
N LEU A 91 3.94 18.91 -7.37
CA LEU A 91 3.30 19.52 -6.19
C LEU A 91 4.29 20.02 -5.14
N LYS A 92 5.59 20.10 -5.45
CA LYS A 92 6.58 20.63 -4.50
C LYS A 92 6.29 22.10 -4.18
N GLY A 93 5.88 22.39 -2.93
CA GLY A 93 5.56 23.74 -2.47
C GLY A 93 4.20 24.27 -2.97
N VAL A 94 3.42 23.45 -3.65
CA VAL A 94 2.07 23.83 -4.10
C VAL A 94 1.08 23.75 -2.93
N GLN A 95 0.36 24.83 -2.69
CA GLN A 95 -0.83 24.86 -1.84
C GLN A 95 -2.06 24.95 -2.74
N ALA A 96 -3.01 24.03 -2.56
CA ALA A 96 -4.27 24.10 -3.30
C ALA A 96 -5.01 25.38 -2.93
N ALA A 97 -5.22 26.26 -3.89
CA ALA A 97 -5.75 27.62 -3.68
C ALA A 97 -7.26 27.72 -3.91
N PHE A 98 -7.86 26.80 -4.66
CA PHE A 98 -9.26 26.76 -5.03
C PHE A 98 -9.72 25.33 -5.32
N PRO A 99 -11.01 25.04 -5.34
CA PRO A 99 -11.54 23.73 -5.72
C PRO A 99 -11.07 23.32 -7.11
N ASP A 100 -10.72 22.03 -7.27
CA ASP A 100 -10.21 21.43 -8.52
C ASP A 100 -8.82 21.93 -8.96
N HIS A 101 -8.10 22.65 -8.11
CA HIS A 101 -6.70 22.92 -8.38
C HIS A 101 -5.87 21.62 -8.38
N VAL A 102 -5.99 20.84 -7.33
CA VAL A 102 -5.28 19.54 -7.19
C VAL A 102 -6.23 18.47 -6.68
N TRP A 103 -6.35 17.39 -7.42
CA TRP A 103 -6.98 16.17 -6.94
C TRP A 103 -5.92 15.11 -6.65
N SER A 104 -6.22 14.20 -5.72
CA SER A 104 -5.45 12.98 -5.56
C SER A 104 -6.33 11.75 -5.53
N ILE A 105 -5.77 10.65 -6.02
CA ILE A 105 -6.37 9.32 -6.01
C ILE A 105 -5.46 8.34 -5.31
N ASP A 106 -6.05 7.38 -4.63
CA ASP A 106 -5.36 6.24 -4.03
C ASP A 106 -6.31 5.07 -3.84
N ILE A 107 -5.74 3.90 -3.56
CA ILE A 107 -6.47 2.66 -3.28
C ILE A 107 -6.15 2.20 -1.87
N THR A 108 -7.19 1.88 -1.10
CA THR A 108 -7.02 1.28 0.22
C THR A 108 -7.71 -0.07 0.33
N TYR A 109 -7.25 -0.89 1.27
CA TYR A 109 -7.82 -2.20 1.59
C TYR A 109 -8.81 -2.07 2.74
N ILE A 110 -9.97 -2.67 2.59
CA ILE A 110 -11.02 -2.76 3.58
C ILE A 110 -11.06 -4.21 4.09
N PRO A 111 -10.65 -4.49 5.33
CA PRO A 111 -10.76 -5.82 5.88
C PRO A 111 -12.22 -6.18 6.12
N ILE A 112 -12.58 -7.41 5.78
CA ILE A 112 -13.82 -8.08 6.17
C ILE A 112 -13.45 -9.46 6.70
N GLN A 113 -14.27 -10.07 7.57
CA GLN A 113 -13.88 -11.25 8.40
C GLN A 113 -13.06 -12.35 7.68
N LYS A 114 -13.30 -12.63 6.41
CA LYS A 114 -12.62 -13.72 5.67
C LYS A 114 -12.00 -13.28 4.35
N SER A 115 -11.99 -11.98 4.05
CA SER A 115 -11.58 -11.45 2.76
C SER A 115 -11.22 -9.97 2.86
N TRP A 116 -11.01 -9.35 1.71
CA TRP A 116 -10.70 -7.93 1.55
C TRP A 116 -11.56 -7.35 0.43
N LEU A 117 -11.95 -6.09 0.60
CA LEU A 117 -12.44 -5.27 -0.49
C LEU A 117 -11.41 -4.18 -0.79
N TYR A 118 -11.46 -3.68 -1.99
CA TYR A 118 -10.61 -2.58 -2.46
C TYR A 118 -11.48 -1.34 -2.61
N LEU A 119 -11.02 -0.24 -2.06
CA LEU A 119 -11.70 1.05 -2.17
C LEU A 119 -10.76 2.04 -2.82
N THR A 120 -11.18 2.67 -3.90
CA THR A 120 -10.51 3.82 -4.49
C THR A 120 -11.34 5.08 -4.27
N ALA A 121 -10.69 6.22 -4.08
CA ALA A 121 -11.36 7.50 -3.98
C ALA A 121 -10.52 8.62 -4.59
N ILE A 122 -11.20 9.67 -5.05
CA ILE A 122 -10.60 10.92 -5.50
C ILE A 122 -11.01 12.02 -4.53
N ILE A 123 -10.01 12.73 -4.00
CA ILE A 123 -10.20 13.82 -3.05
C ILE A 123 -9.65 15.14 -3.62
N ASP A 124 -10.39 16.23 -3.44
CA ASP A 124 -9.92 17.59 -3.71
C ASP A 124 -9.03 18.09 -2.57
N TRP A 125 -7.85 18.61 -2.90
CA TRP A 125 -6.88 19.07 -1.90
C TRP A 125 -7.29 20.36 -1.20
N TYR A 126 -8.03 21.22 -1.88
CA TYR A 126 -8.47 22.49 -1.29
C TYR A 126 -9.54 22.27 -0.21
N SER A 127 -10.59 21.56 -0.56
CA SER A 127 -11.78 21.36 0.28
C SER A 127 -11.77 20.07 1.12
N ARG A 128 -10.94 19.09 0.77
CA ARG A 128 -11.00 17.71 1.29
C ARG A 128 -12.25 16.96 0.84
N TYR A 129 -12.99 17.48 -0.11
CA TYR A 129 -14.20 16.86 -0.65
C TYR A 129 -13.85 15.60 -1.42
N VAL A 130 -14.53 14.49 -1.12
CA VAL A 130 -14.41 13.23 -1.86
C VAL A 130 -15.34 13.31 -3.07
N LEU A 131 -14.76 13.53 -4.26
CA LEU A 131 -15.49 13.72 -5.51
C LEU A 131 -16.14 12.45 -6.04
N ALA A 132 -15.40 11.37 -5.95
CA ALA A 132 -15.87 10.05 -6.40
C ALA A 132 -15.13 8.93 -5.65
N TRP A 133 -15.79 7.79 -5.55
CA TRP A 133 -15.24 6.58 -4.97
C TRP A 133 -15.91 5.34 -5.56
N GLU A 134 -15.20 4.22 -5.54
CA GLU A 134 -15.70 2.89 -5.91
C GLU A 134 -15.11 1.83 -5.00
N ILE A 135 -15.89 0.77 -4.78
CA ILE A 135 -15.49 -0.38 -3.97
C ILE A 135 -15.70 -1.65 -4.80
N ASP A 136 -14.65 -2.48 -4.85
CA ASP A 136 -14.65 -3.73 -5.62
C ASP A 136 -14.06 -4.87 -4.77
N ASP A 137 -14.32 -6.10 -5.16
CA ASP A 137 -13.72 -7.32 -4.61
C ASP A 137 -12.47 -7.76 -5.37
N THR A 138 -12.17 -7.12 -6.50
CA THR A 138 -10.98 -7.33 -7.31
C THR A 138 -10.15 -6.06 -7.41
N LEU A 139 -8.82 -6.23 -7.56
CA LEU A 139 -7.88 -5.12 -7.78
C LEU A 139 -7.67 -4.88 -9.28
N GLU A 140 -8.73 -4.91 -10.08
CA GLU A 140 -8.66 -4.63 -11.50
C GLU A 140 -8.69 -3.14 -11.79
N ILE A 141 -8.07 -2.71 -12.88
CA ILE A 141 -8.03 -1.29 -13.28
C ILE A 141 -9.42 -0.69 -13.52
N LYS A 142 -10.40 -1.52 -13.81
CA LYS A 142 -11.74 -1.06 -14.17
C LYS A 142 -12.39 -0.17 -13.11
N PHE A 143 -12.35 -0.56 -11.82
CA PHE A 143 -12.98 0.23 -10.75
C PHE A 143 -12.27 1.58 -10.54
N VAL A 144 -10.95 1.66 -10.78
CA VAL A 144 -10.19 2.91 -10.79
C VAL A 144 -10.66 3.83 -11.92
N LEU A 145 -10.80 3.28 -13.14
CA LEU A 145 -11.27 4.05 -14.30
C LEU A 145 -12.71 4.54 -14.13
N ASP A 146 -13.58 3.71 -13.55
CA ASP A 146 -14.97 4.09 -13.27
C ASP A 146 -15.02 5.24 -12.23
N THR A 147 -14.18 5.21 -11.20
CA THR A 147 -14.01 6.32 -10.25
C THR A 147 -13.54 7.61 -10.94
N CYS A 148 -12.54 7.51 -11.81
CA CYS A 148 -12.04 8.66 -12.57
C CYS A 148 -13.12 9.27 -13.47
N LYS A 149 -13.85 8.43 -14.21
CA LYS A 149 -14.94 8.90 -15.10
C LYS A 149 -16.07 9.58 -14.32
N LYS A 150 -16.42 9.06 -13.13
CA LYS A 150 -17.43 9.70 -12.26
C LYS A 150 -16.97 11.08 -11.81
N ALA A 151 -15.72 11.21 -11.35
CA ALA A 151 -15.18 12.50 -10.94
C ALA A 151 -15.12 13.50 -12.10
N LEU A 152 -14.58 13.09 -13.25
CA LEU A 152 -14.48 13.90 -14.47
C LEU A 152 -15.84 14.31 -15.04
N GLY A 153 -16.91 13.55 -14.77
CA GLY A 153 -18.28 13.91 -15.13
C GLY A 153 -18.82 15.11 -14.34
N SER A 154 -18.20 15.45 -13.22
CA SER A 154 -18.61 16.59 -12.37
C SER A 154 -17.70 17.81 -12.54
N SER A 155 -16.40 17.60 -12.68
CA SER A 155 -15.39 18.66 -12.83
C SER A 155 -14.07 18.10 -13.35
N VAL A 156 -13.12 18.99 -13.67
CA VAL A 156 -11.79 18.64 -14.17
C VAL A 156 -10.72 19.32 -13.31
N PRO A 157 -9.74 18.60 -12.76
CA PRO A 157 -8.67 19.21 -11.98
C PRO A 157 -7.59 19.83 -12.89
N GLU A 158 -6.90 20.84 -12.40
CA GLU A 158 -5.67 21.29 -13.07
C GLU A 158 -4.56 20.25 -12.96
N ILE A 159 -4.42 19.62 -11.79
CA ILE A 159 -3.39 18.61 -11.52
C ILE A 159 -4.04 17.39 -10.87
N MET A 160 -3.82 16.23 -11.47
CA MET A 160 -4.18 14.94 -10.90
C MET A 160 -2.94 14.26 -10.33
N ASN A 161 -2.93 13.99 -9.02
CA ASN A 161 -1.82 13.35 -8.31
C ASN A 161 -2.14 11.90 -7.94
N SER A 162 -1.15 11.04 -8.05
CA SER A 162 -1.22 9.62 -7.64
C SER A 162 0.15 9.10 -7.22
N ASP A 163 0.20 7.91 -6.65
CA ASP A 163 1.44 7.17 -6.53
C ASP A 163 1.89 6.56 -7.88
N GLN A 164 3.01 5.85 -7.88
CA GLN A 164 3.54 5.15 -9.06
C GLN A 164 3.02 3.70 -9.17
N GLY A 165 1.86 3.40 -8.61
CA GLY A 165 1.20 2.09 -8.70
C GLY A 165 0.89 1.69 -10.15
N SER A 166 0.79 0.39 -10.40
CA SER A 166 0.55 -0.13 -11.75
C SER A 166 -0.76 0.36 -12.39
N HIS A 167 -1.77 0.66 -11.58
CA HIS A 167 -3.04 1.23 -12.01
C HIS A 167 -2.86 2.65 -12.53
N PHE A 168 -2.09 3.47 -11.80
CA PHE A 168 -1.91 4.91 -12.07
C PHE A 168 -0.83 5.21 -13.11
N THR A 169 0.07 4.27 -13.36
CA THR A 169 1.05 4.37 -14.46
C THR A 169 0.52 3.80 -15.78
N SER A 170 -0.69 3.22 -15.78
CA SER A 170 -1.33 2.69 -16.97
C SER A 170 -1.74 3.80 -17.96
N PRO A 171 -1.48 3.64 -19.28
CA PRO A 171 -1.96 4.58 -20.29
C PRO A 171 -3.47 4.83 -20.21
N ARG A 172 -4.27 3.79 -19.94
CA ARG A 172 -5.73 3.92 -19.78
C ARG A 172 -6.16 4.91 -18.70
N TYR A 173 -5.37 5.04 -17.62
CA TYR A 173 -5.61 6.01 -16.55
C TYR A 173 -5.09 7.39 -16.93
N THR A 174 -3.86 7.48 -17.42
CA THR A 174 -3.21 8.77 -17.69
C THR A 174 -3.87 9.50 -18.85
N GLU A 175 -4.28 8.80 -19.90
CA GLU A 175 -4.99 9.38 -21.05
C GLU A 175 -6.31 10.05 -20.65
N LEU A 176 -7.09 9.47 -19.72
CA LEU A 176 -8.34 10.08 -19.26
C LEU A 176 -8.16 11.52 -18.77
N PHE A 177 -7.12 11.77 -17.96
CA PHE A 177 -6.86 13.10 -17.41
C PHE A 177 -6.18 14.03 -18.41
N LEU A 178 -5.27 13.51 -19.24
CA LEU A 178 -4.61 14.29 -20.29
C LEU A 178 -5.61 14.78 -21.35
N GLU A 179 -6.54 13.91 -21.78
CA GLU A 179 -7.61 14.26 -22.71
C GLU A 179 -8.59 15.30 -22.10
N ALA A 180 -8.80 15.24 -20.78
CA ALA A 180 -9.58 16.24 -20.06
C ALA A 180 -8.82 17.57 -19.86
N GLY A 181 -7.54 17.66 -20.25
CA GLY A 181 -6.71 18.88 -20.09
C GLY A 181 -5.96 18.99 -18.76
N SER A 182 -6.00 17.97 -17.92
CA SER A 182 -5.30 17.96 -16.63
C SER A 182 -3.82 17.65 -16.80
N LYS A 183 -2.98 18.15 -15.89
CA LYS A 183 -1.59 17.73 -15.74
C LYS A 183 -1.53 16.54 -14.78
N ILE A 184 -0.63 15.58 -15.06
CA ILE A 184 -0.41 14.42 -14.19
C ILE A 184 0.82 14.64 -13.34
N SER A 185 0.69 14.39 -12.04
CA SER A 185 1.75 14.38 -11.05
C SER A 185 1.82 13.00 -10.40
N MET A 186 3.04 12.48 -10.20
CA MET A 186 3.24 11.22 -9.51
C MET A 186 4.23 11.36 -8.37
N ASP A 187 3.86 10.84 -7.20
CA ASP A 187 4.68 10.87 -6.00
C ASP A 187 6.01 10.16 -6.20
N HIS A 188 7.05 10.63 -5.51
CA HIS A 188 8.33 9.93 -5.52
C HIS A 188 8.28 8.71 -4.59
N ARG A 189 8.92 7.62 -4.99
CA ARG A 189 9.05 6.44 -4.13
C ARG A 189 9.69 6.80 -2.78
N GLY A 190 8.98 6.49 -1.69
CA GLY A 190 9.49 6.66 -0.33
C GLY A 190 9.24 8.02 0.31
N ARG A 191 8.42 8.90 -0.28
CA ARG A 191 7.98 10.17 0.34
C ARG A 191 6.51 10.08 0.74
N ALA A 192 6.26 9.74 2.00
CA ALA A 192 4.91 9.62 2.58
C ALA A 192 4.12 10.94 2.63
N TYR A 193 4.76 12.09 2.40
CA TYR A 193 4.09 13.39 2.51
C TYR A 193 3.45 13.87 1.19
N ASP A 194 3.75 13.21 0.09
CA ASP A 194 3.36 13.69 -1.24
C ASP A 194 1.85 13.45 -1.52
N ASN A 195 1.19 12.56 -0.74
CA ASN A 195 -0.26 12.28 -0.85
C ASN A 195 -1.01 12.33 0.50
N ILE A 196 -0.57 13.21 1.40
CA ILE A 196 -0.99 13.27 2.80
C ILE A 196 -2.51 13.44 2.99
N PHE A 197 -3.23 14.08 2.04
CA PHE A 197 -4.65 14.37 2.21
C PHE A 197 -5.51 13.12 2.09
N ILE A 198 -5.23 12.28 1.10
CA ILE A 198 -5.97 11.02 0.94
C ILE A 198 -5.54 9.98 1.98
N GLU A 199 -4.27 9.98 2.41
CA GLU A 199 -3.81 9.13 3.52
C GLU A 199 -4.53 9.48 4.83
N ARG A 200 -4.71 10.77 5.12
CA ARG A 200 -5.48 11.24 6.28
C ARG A 200 -6.95 10.87 6.17
N PHE A 201 -7.52 10.96 4.98
CA PHE A 201 -8.88 10.51 4.72
C PHE A 201 -9.03 9.01 5.00
N TRP A 202 -8.11 8.17 4.50
CA TRP A 202 -8.12 6.73 4.79
C TRP A 202 -8.02 6.44 6.29
N ARG A 203 -7.20 7.19 6.99
CA ARG A 203 -7.12 7.08 8.45
C ARG A 203 -8.46 7.39 9.09
N SER A 204 -9.12 8.48 8.73
CA SER A 204 -10.43 8.84 9.26
C SER A 204 -11.46 7.74 8.99
N LEU A 205 -11.60 7.31 7.74
CA LEU A 205 -12.52 6.23 7.36
C LEU A 205 -12.26 4.94 8.16
N LYS A 206 -11.00 4.54 8.29
CA LYS A 206 -10.65 3.31 9.01
C LYS A 206 -10.98 3.38 10.50
N TYR A 207 -10.65 4.47 11.15
CA TYR A 207 -10.83 4.61 12.60
C TYR A 207 -12.25 5.01 13.00
N GLU A 208 -12.96 5.75 12.17
CA GLU A 208 -14.30 6.26 12.49
C GLU A 208 -15.41 5.33 11.99
N ASP A 209 -15.13 4.43 11.06
CA ASP A 209 -16.12 3.52 10.47
C ASP A 209 -15.69 2.05 10.46
N ILE A 210 -14.66 1.71 9.68
CA ILE A 210 -14.32 0.32 9.36
C ILE A 210 -13.97 -0.49 10.60
N TYR A 211 -13.06 0.01 11.45
CA TYR A 211 -12.62 -0.70 12.67
C TYR A 211 -13.65 -0.70 13.78
N LEU A 212 -14.58 0.27 13.78
CA LEU A 212 -15.66 0.32 14.76
C LEU A 212 -16.80 -0.63 14.41
N LYS A 213 -17.10 -0.77 13.12
CA LYS A 213 -18.22 -1.61 12.66
C LYS A 213 -17.83 -3.06 12.39
N ASP A 214 -16.54 -3.34 12.17
CA ASP A 214 -15.98 -4.69 11.94
C ASP A 214 -16.82 -5.53 10.97
N TYR A 215 -16.94 -5.06 9.75
CA TYR A 215 -17.83 -5.61 8.73
C TYR A 215 -17.63 -7.10 8.46
N SER A 216 -18.69 -7.86 8.52
CA SER A 216 -18.68 -9.31 8.28
C SER A 216 -18.85 -9.68 6.81
N TYR A 217 -19.59 -8.88 6.05
CA TYR A 217 -19.97 -9.19 4.66
C TYR A 217 -19.73 -8.00 3.71
N PRO A 218 -19.39 -8.27 2.42
CA PRO A 218 -19.19 -7.23 1.42
C PRO A 218 -20.36 -6.26 1.26
N ARG A 219 -21.61 -6.75 1.34
CA ARG A 219 -22.81 -5.92 1.23
C ARG A 219 -22.94 -4.92 2.37
N GLU A 220 -22.61 -5.35 3.57
CA GLU A 220 -22.62 -4.51 4.76
C GLU A 220 -21.56 -3.41 4.66
N ALA A 221 -20.32 -3.78 4.30
CA ALA A 221 -19.24 -2.84 4.10
C ALA A 221 -19.56 -1.80 3.01
N ARG A 222 -20.12 -2.22 1.87
CA ARG A 222 -20.54 -1.30 0.79
C ARG A 222 -21.59 -0.31 1.26
N LYS A 223 -22.56 -0.74 2.09
CA LYS A 223 -23.59 0.14 2.67
C LYS A 223 -22.97 1.13 3.65
N GLY A 224 -22.20 0.64 4.63
CA GLY A 224 -21.63 1.49 5.67
C GLY A 224 -20.63 2.49 5.13
N ILE A 225 -19.78 2.10 4.17
CA ILE A 225 -18.85 3.02 3.51
C ILE A 225 -19.60 4.11 2.73
N ARG A 226 -20.71 3.78 2.07
CA ARG A 226 -21.54 4.79 1.40
C ARG A 226 -22.09 5.81 2.40
N GLU A 227 -22.64 5.34 3.52
CA GLU A 227 -23.14 6.21 4.60
C GLU A 227 -22.01 7.08 5.17
N TYR A 228 -20.79 6.51 5.33
CA TYR A 228 -19.65 7.29 5.79
C TYR A 228 -19.19 8.35 4.79
N MET A 229 -19.19 8.06 3.48
CA MET A 229 -18.84 9.05 2.45
C MET A 229 -19.79 10.26 2.45
N GLU A 230 -21.09 10.01 2.61
CA GLU A 230 -22.09 11.07 2.76
C GLU A 230 -21.87 11.88 4.04
N PHE A 231 -21.68 11.22 5.17
CA PHE A 231 -21.34 11.86 6.44
C PHE A 231 -20.06 12.68 6.35
N TYR A 232 -18.98 12.11 5.78
CA TYR A 232 -17.69 12.77 5.64
C TYR A 232 -17.77 14.07 4.86
N ASN A 233 -18.45 14.03 3.73
CA ASN A 233 -18.58 15.19 2.85
C ASN A 233 -19.52 16.26 3.41
N ASN A 234 -20.66 15.87 3.97
CA ASN A 234 -21.78 16.80 4.20
C ASN A 234 -21.99 17.16 5.67
N GLU A 235 -21.55 16.32 6.61
CA GLU A 235 -21.88 16.50 8.03
C GLU A 235 -20.65 16.58 8.93
N ARG A 236 -19.55 15.90 8.57
CA ARG A 236 -18.36 15.83 9.41
C ARG A 236 -17.62 17.16 9.46
N PRO A 237 -17.47 17.80 10.67
CA PRO A 237 -16.71 19.04 10.78
C PRO A 237 -15.20 18.75 10.70
N HIS A 238 -14.47 19.56 9.92
CA HIS A 238 -13.03 19.46 9.75
C HIS A 238 -12.30 20.59 10.45
N GLN A 239 -11.45 20.29 11.42
CA GLN A 239 -10.67 21.32 12.13
C GLN A 239 -9.80 22.15 11.18
N SER A 240 -9.15 21.52 10.19
CA SER A 240 -8.32 22.24 9.22
C SER A 240 -9.10 23.11 8.24
N LEU A 241 -10.43 23.00 8.22
CA LEU A 241 -11.36 23.79 7.41
C LEU A 241 -12.18 24.77 8.28
N GLY A 242 -11.69 25.10 9.47
CA GLY A 242 -12.43 25.96 10.40
C GLY A 242 -13.75 25.34 10.88
N TYR A 243 -13.78 24.01 11.03
CA TYR A 243 -14.96 23.21 11.39
C TYR A 243 -16.10 23.22 10.38
N LYS A 244 -15.87 23.74 9.17
CA LYS A 244 -16.79 23.53 8.05
C LYS A 244 -16.67 22.11 7.49
N THR A 245 -17.68 21.67 6.76
CA THR A 245 -17.66 20.40 6.05
C THR A 245 -16.90 20.52 4.71
N PRO A 246 -16.36 19.43 4.17
CA PRO A 246 -15.75 19.43 2.84
C PRO A 246 -16.68 19.96 1.75
N SER A 247 -17.97 19.60 1.78
CA SER A 247 -18.98 20.04 0.84
C SER A 247 -19.17 21.55 0.86
N GLN A 248 -19.26 22.15 2.07
CA GLN A 248 -19.39 23.61 2.22
C GLN A 248 -18.21 24.34 1.57
N ILE A 249 -16.97 23.90 1.87
CA ILE A 249 -15.77 24.56 1.33
C ILE A 249 -15.66 24.37 -0.19
N TYR A 250 -16.02 23.19 -0.70
CA TYR A 250 -15.97 22.91 -2.13
C TYR A 250 -16.92 23.79 -2.92
N HIS A 251 -18.18 23.86 -2.51
CA HIS A 251 -19.19 24.64 -3.22
C HIS A 251 -19.01 26.15 -3.04
N GLU A 252 -18.71 26.64 -1.82
CA GLU A 252 -18.39 28.06 -1.60
C GLU A 252 -17.19 28.51 -2.44
N GLY A 253 -16.18 27.64 -2.61
CA GLY A 253 -15.02 27.95 -3.44
C GLY A 253 -15.35 28.00 -4.93
N LYS A 254 -16.24 27.12 -5.40
CA LYS A 254 -16.74 27.14 -6.79
C LYS A 254 -17.51 28.40 -7.10
N ASP A 255 -18.40 28.80 -6.21
CA ASP A 255 -19.22 30.02 -6.39
C ASP A 255 -18.34 31.27 -6.47
N ARG A 256 -17.24 31.34 -5.72
CA ARG A 256 -16.29 32.45 -5.74
C ARG A 256 -15.44 32.50 -7.01
N SER A 257 -15.19 31.39 -7.66
CA SER A 257 -14.40 31.35 -8.91
C SER A 257 -15.16 31.91 -10.13
N PHE A 258 -16.47 32.15 -9.99
CA PHE A 258 -17.30 32.78 -11.01
C PHE A 258 -17.51 34.32 -10.78
N LEU A 259 -16.93 34.88 -9.72
CA LEU A 259 -16.94 36.33 -9.51
C LEU A 259 -15.72 36.94 -10.21
N PRO A 260 -15.91 37.95 -11.09
CA PRO A 260 -14.86 38.58 -11.87
C PRO A 260 -13.81 39.31 -11.01
#